data_d421ae2bda03527c5ff4294f9502a5ab
#
_entry.id   d421ae2bda03527c5ff4294f9502a5ab
#
_cell.length_a   1.000
_cell.length_b   1.000
_cell.length_c   1.000
_cell.angle_alpha   90.00
_cell.angle_beta   90.00
_cell.angle_gamma   90.00
#
_symmetry.space_group_name_H-M   'P 1'
#
loop_
_entity.id
_entity.type
_entity.pdbx_description
1 polymer ?
#
loop_
_entity_poly.entity_id
_entity_poly.type
_entity_poly.pdbx_seq_one_letter_code
_entity_poly.pdbx_strand_id
1 'polypeptide(L)'
;MQKKRSNRGRYRKQKKKKNIIILITCALIISSAVIGTKLVLKQNKGNVQVTTKPNEETNSQDKEVEGSSEDKEVTGNSEEVEGNIVDNSGYLSFEEDPNADDAAMVAENTKGLLNGTKHYPVRTDGKKVVYLTFDDGPSTTNTPEILDVLDRYNVKATFFTLGKSIEGNEEAKNILKETARRGHAIANHTYSHDYSYLYPNRTMNVDNIISDIEKNNSIMKEVLGEDFSTRVIRFPGGYWSWEGRTAMKEAMEQNGYYNVDWNALNKDAEGKQKNADELLQSTKETVEALGPDADSIVLLMHDTYGKEETVKALPQIIEYFQEKGFEFRTIK
;
A
#
# COMPACT_ATOMS: atom_id res chain seq x y z
N MET A 1 -18.49 -42.73 33.68
CA MET A 1 -18.49 -41.25 33.50
C MET A 1 -17.13 -40.55 33.66
N GLN A 2 -16.03 -41.21 34.00
CA GLN A 2 -14.71 -40.58 34.24
C GLN A 2 -13.82 -40.39 32.99
N LYS A 3 -14.01 -41.09 31.87
CA LYS A 3 -13.17 -40.97 30.65
C LYS A 3 -13.42 -39.70 29.81
N LYS A 4 -14.58 -39.08 29.91
CA LYS A 4 -14.89 -37.82 29.13
C LYS A 4 -14.27 -36.54 29.69
N ARG A 5 -13.88 -36.49 30.97
CA ARG A 5 -13.25 -35.29 31.58
C ARG A 5 -11.76 -35.15 31.26
N SER A 6 -11.04 -36.25 31.00
CA SER A 6 -9.61 -36.24 30.70
C SER A 6 -9.28 -35.62 29.32
N ASN A 7 -10.14 -35.85 28.32
CA ASN A 7 -9.88 -35.37 26.96
C ASN A 7 -10.10 -33.84 26.80
N ARG A 8 -11.02 -33.22 27.55
CA ARG A 8 -11.21 -31.78 27.52
C ARG A 8 -10.01 -30.99 28.11
N GLY A 9 -9.35 -31.56 29.10
CA GLY A 9 -8.16 -30.96 29.73
C GLY A 9 -6.92 -30.98 28.81
N ARG A 10 -6.73 -32.05 28.03
CA ARG A 10 -5.63 -32.18 27.05
C ARG A 10 -5.85 -31.24 25.85
N TYR A 11 -7.09 -31.12 25.34
CA TYR A 11 -7.41 -30.23 24.23
C TYR A 11 -7.20 -28.76 24.61
N ARG A 12 -7.61 -28.35 25.83
CA ARG A 12 -7.37 -27.00 26.33
C ARG A 12 -5.88 -26.66 26.52
N LYS A 13 -5.08 -27.64 27.00
CA LYS A 13 -3.61 -27.47 27.13
C LYS A 13 -2.90 -27.37 25.78
N GLN A 14 -3.34 -28.13 24.77
CA GLN A 14 -2.78 -28.04 23.41
C GLN A 14 -3.17 -26.73 22.72
N LYS A 15 -4.42 -26.25 22.90
CA LYS A 15 -4.85 -24.96 22.34
C LYS A 15 -4.10 -23.79 22.97
N LYS A 16 -3.87 -23.80 24.30
CA LYS A 16 -3.02 -22.80 24.96
C LYS A 16 -1.57 -22.82 24.50
N LYS A 17 -0.98 -24.01 24.25
CA LYS A 17 0.38 -24.11 23.70
C LYS A 17 0.47 -23.60 22.25
N LYS A 18 -0.52 -23.88 21.39
CA LYS A 18 -0.55 -23.33 20.01
C LYS A 18 -0.69 -21.81 20.01
N ASN A 19 -1.57 -21.25 20.82
CA ASN A 19 -1.73 -19.80 20.91
C ASN A 19 -0.49 -19.09 21.49
N ILE A 20 0.25 -19.72 22.41
CA ILE A 20 1.51 -19.19 22.93
C ILE A 20 2.62 -19.27 21.86
N ILE A 21 2.64 -20.31 21.03
CA ILE A 21 3.62 -20.43 19.93
C ILE A 21 3.34 -19.37 18.84
N ILE A 22 2.09 -19.09 18.51
CA ILE A 22 1.72 -18.04 17.55
C ILE A 22 2.09 -16.64 18.09
N LEU A 23 1.87 -16.38 19.38
CA LEU A 23 2.29 -15.13 20.02
C LEU A 23 3.81 -14.96 20.12
N ILE A 24 4.56 -16.04 20.29
CA ILE A 24 6.03 -16.02 20.36
C ILE A 24 6.64 -15.84 18.96
N THR A 25 6.04 -16.40 17.90
CA THR A 25 6.50 -16.18 16.53
C THR A 25 6.24 -14.73 16.08
N CYS A 26 5.12 -14.14 16.41
CA CYS A 26 4.90 -12.71 16.15
C CYS A 26 5.86 -11.80 16.93
N ALA A 27 6.25 -12.15 18.17
CA ALA A 27 7.18 -11.35 18.98
C ALA A 27 8.65 -11.48 18.53
N LEU A 28 9.07 -12.61 17.95
CA LEU A 28 10.44 -12.83 17.45
C LEU A 28 10.69 -12.15 16.10
N ILE A 29 9.65 -11.93 15.30
CA ILE A 29 9.74 -11.22 14.02
C ILE A 29 10.03 -9.73 14.24
N ILE A 30 9.57 -9.15 15.36
CA ILE A 30 9.75 -7.72 15.68
C ILE A 30 11.21 -7.40 16.09
N SER A 31 11.98 -8.36 16.59
CA SER A 31 13.36 -8.11 17.09
C SER A 31 14.42 -8.06 15.99
N SER A 32 14.17 -8.58 14.79
CA SER A 32 15.15 -8.60 13.70
C SER A 32 15.17 -7.32 12.85
N ALA A 33 14.07 -6.58 12.78
CA ALA A 33 13.99 -5.34 11.99
C ALA A 33 14.79 -4.18 12.63
N VAL A 34 15.03 -4.19 13.96
CA VAL A 34 15.74 -3.12 14.68
C VAL A 34 17.26 -3.23 14.58
N ILE A 35 17.80 -4.40 14.23
CA ILE A 35 19.27 -4.62 14.19
C ILE A 35 19.85 -4.24 12.82
N GLY A 36 19.06 -4.30 11.74
CA GLY A 36 19.51 -3.99 10.36
C GLY A 36 19.88 -2.52 10.12
N THR A 37 19.18 -1.59 10.77
CA THR A 37 19.34 -0.15 10.50
C THR A 37 20.56 0.49 11.17
N LYS A 38 21.19 -0.15 12.17
CA LYS A 38 22.40 0.39 12.82
C LYS A 38 23.73 0.07 12.10
N LEU A 39 23.74 -0.87 11.15
CA LEU A 39 24.98 -1.25 10.44
C LEU A 39 25.22 -0.45 9.14
N VAL A 40 24.20 0.15 8.53
CA VAL A 40 24.35 0.87 7.25
C VAL A 40 24.89 2.30 7.40
N LEU A 41 24.79 2.91 8.58
CA LEU A 41 25.23 4.30 8.82
C LEU A 41 26.74 4.47 9.11
N LYS A 42 27.56 3.42 9.04
CA LYS A 42 28.99 3.50 9.41
C LYS A 42 29.98 3.40 8.24
N GLN A 43 29.53 3.35 6.98
CA GLN A 43 30.44 3.24 5.82
C GLN A 43 30.13 4.26 4.71
N ASN A 44 30.20 5.56 4.98
CA ASN A 44 30.46 6.53 3.92
C ASN A 44 30.99 7.85 4.52
N LYS A 45 32.26 7.87 4.89
CA LYS A 45 33.08 9.08 4.96
C LYS A 45 34.38 8.81 4.19
N GLY A 46 34.36 9.21 2.94
CA GLY A 46 35.54 9.16 2.06
C GLY A 46 35.37 10.13 0.90
N ASN A 47 35.99 11.28 1.05
CA ASN A 47 36.45 12.28 0.08
C ASN A 47 35.95 12.20 -1.38
N VAL A 48 35.31 13.28 -1.82
CA VAL A 48 35.35 13.72 -3.22
C VAL A 48 35.87 15.16 -3.27
N GLN A 49 37.02 15.35 -3.89
CA GLN A 49 37.58 16.64 -4.25
C GLN A 49 36.82 17.23 -5.46
N VAL A 50 36.48 18.51 -5.32
CA VAL A 50 35.95 19.36 -6.37
C VAL A 50 37.11 19.83 -7.26
N THR A 51 37.02 19.62 -8.56
CA THR A 51 37.81 20.35 -9.57
C THR A 51 36.89 21.07 -10.51
N THR A 52 36.89 22.38 -10.41
CA THR A 52 36.30 23.32 -11.36
C THR A 52 37.25 23.58 -12.51
N LYS A 53 36.77 23.61 -13.75
CA LYS A 53 37.28 24.51 -14.80
C LYS A 53 36.21 24.77 -15.88
N PRO A 54 36.23 25.98 -16.47
CA PRO A 54 35.17 26.56 -17.29
C PRO A 54 35.53 26.62 -18.79
N ASN A 55 34.57 27.19 -19.56
CA ASN A 55 34.63 27.68 -20.95
C ASN A 55 34.06 26.72 -21.99
N GLU A 56 33.37 27.14 -23.00
CA GLU A 56 33.34 28.40 -23.81
C GLU A 56 32.00 28.54 -24.53
N GLU A 57 31.64 29.82 -24.77
CA GLU A 57 30.58 30.29 -25.66
C GLU A 57 30.88 29.93 -27.12
N THR A 58 29.86 29.63 -27.91
CA THR A 58 29.81 30.03 -29.32
C THR A 58 28.38 30.33 -29.77
N ASN A 59 28.31 31.50 -30.30
CA ASN A 59 27.20 32.23 -30.91
C ASN A 59 27.03 31.81 -32.39
N SER A 60 25.77 31.76 -32.90
CA SER A 60 25.40 32.27 -34.22
C SER A 60 23.95 31.90 -34.61
N GLN A 61 23.12 32.88 -34.64
CA GLN A 61 22.47 33.59 -35.79
C GLN A 61 21.30 32.88 -36.45
N ASP A 62 20.19 33.54 -36.28
CA ASP A 62 19.09 33.99 -37.17
C ASP A 62 18.79 33.27 -38.50
N LYS A 63 17.51 32.90 -38.65
CA LYS A 63 16.78 33.20 -39.89
C LYS A 63 15.27 33.24 -39.61
N GLU A 64 14.72 34.46 -39.78
CA GLU A 64 13.29 34.77 -40.01
C GLU A 64 12.83 34.18 -41.36
N VAL A 65 11.57 33.73 -41.40
CA VAL A 65 10.74 33.73 -42.59
C VAL A 65 9.32 34.13 -42.22
N GLU A 66 8.91 35.27 -42.73
CA GLU A 66 7.54 35.79 -42.74
C GLU A 66 6.62 35.01 -43.68
N GLY A 67 5.30 35.04 -43.40
CA GLY A 67 4.28 34.70 -44.40
C GLY A 67 2.86 34.60 -43.83
N SER A 68 2.21 35.73 -43.67
CA SER A 68 0.90 36.30 -44.03
C SER A 68 -0.38 35.50 -43.76
N SER A 69 -1.16 36.10 -42.92
CA SER A 69 -2.61 36.43 -42.87
C SER A 69 -3.61 35.66 -43.74
N GLU A 70 -4.70 35.22 -43.10
CA GLU A 70 -6.07 35.55 -43.55
C GLU A 70 -7.07 35.38 -42.37
N ASP A 71 -7.75 36.50 -42.09
CA ASP A 71 -8.84 36.61 -41.12
C ASP A 71 -10.11 35.89 -41.61
N LYS A 72 -10.78 35.17 -40.74
CA LYS A 72 -12.21 34.97 -40.79
C LYS A 72 -12.83 35.07 -39.38
N GLU A 73 -13.43 36.20 -39.15
CA GLU A 73 -14.35 36.48 -38.05
C GLU A 73 -15.59 35.55 -38.15
N VAL A 74 -15.86 34.78 -37.10
CA VAL A 74 -17.17 34.14 -36.88
C VAL A 74 -17.61 34.49 -35.47
N THR A 75 -18.55 35.43 -35.40
CA THR A 75 -19.33 35.74 -34.21
C THR A 75 -20.20 34.54 -33.83
N GLY A 76 -20.04 33.99 -32.65
CA GLY A 76 -20.90 32.98 -32.08
C GLY A 76 -20.98 33.10 -30.56
N ASN A 77 -22.18 33.36 -30.08
CA ASN A 77 -22.62 33.53 -28.71
C ASN A 77 -21.87 32.63 -27.73
N SER A 78 -21.26 33.21 -26.72
CA SER A 78 -20.80 32.53 -25.53
C SER A 78 -21.98 32.37 -24.53
N GLU A 79 -22.66 31.26 -24.56
CA GLU A 79 -23.31 30.74 -23.35
C GLU A 79 -22.20 30.23 -22.44
N GLU A 80 -22.01 30.87 -21.29
CA GLU A 80 -21.20 30.37 -20.19
C GLU A 80 -21.87 29.07 -19.69
N VAL A 81 -21.42 27.93 -20.20
CA VAL A 81 -21.59 26.65 -19.53
C VAL A 81 -20.60 26.64 -18.39
N GLU A 82 -21.05 26.76 -17.15
CA GLU A 82 -20.27 26.38 -15.98
C GLU A 82 -19.74 24.96 -16.23
N GLY A 83 -18.50 24.91 -16.69
CA GLY A 83 -17.81 23.66 -16.94
C GLY A 83 -17.57 22.97 -15.61
N ASN A 84 -18.29 21.92 -15.34
CA ASN A 84 -17.82 20.88 -14.42
C ASN A 84 -16.37 20.58 -14.82
N ILE A 85 -15.43 20.89 -13.94
CA ILE A 85 -14.04 20.45 -14.06
C ILE A 85 -14.10 18.93 -13.92
N VAL A 86 -14.14 18.25 -15.05
CA VAL A 86 -14.06 16.79 -15.07
C VAL A 86 -12.68 16.44 -14.49
N ASP A 87 -12.66 15.77 -13.35
CA ASP A 87 -11.45 15.17 -12.81
C ASP A 87 -10.81 14.28 -13.89
N ASN A 88 -9.68 14.72 -14.43
CA ASN A 88 -8.96 14.02 -15.49
C ASN A 88 -8.08 12.87 -14.96
N SER A 89 -8.12 12.55 -13.66
CA SER A 89 -7.33 11.45 -13.09
C SER A 89 -7.84 10.08 -13.51
N GLY A 90 -9.13 9.97 -13.81
CA GLY A 90 -9.81 8.69 -14.07
C GLY A 90 -9.93 7.82 -12.82
N TYR A 91 -9.69 8.38 -11.62
CA TYR A 91 -9.90 7.68 -10.37
C TYR A 91 -11.39 7.52 -10.08
N LEU A 92 -11.86 6.29 -9.95
CA LEU A 92 -13.26 6.01 -9.60
C LEU A 92 -13.44 6.08 -8.09
N SER A 93 -14.51 6.72 -7.63
CA SER A 93 -14.94 6.66 -6.23
C SER A 93 -15.30 5.22 -5.82
N PHE A 94 -15.53 4.98 -4.52
CA PHE A 94 -15.98 3.67 -4.04
C PHE A 94 -17.30 3.25 -4.69
N GLU A 95 -18.22 4.19 -4.83
CA GLU A 95 -19.56 3.96 -5.37
C GLU A 95 -19.54 3.64 -6.88
N GLU A 96 -18.53 4.11 -7.58
CA GLU A 96 -18.39 3.94 -9.03
C GLU A 96 -17.52 2.74 -9.43
N ASP A 97 -16.69 2.24 -8.50
CA ASP A 97 -15.74 1.16 -8.78
C ASP A 97 -16.33 -0.23 -8.52
N PRO A 98 -16.70 -0.98 -9.57
CA PRO A 98 -17.28 -2.32 -9.41
C PRO A 98 -16.29 -3.34 -8.80
N ASN A 99 -15.00 -3.00 -8.76
CA ASN A 99 -13.96 -3.87 -8.19
C ASN A 99 -13.66 -3.55 -6.72
N ALA A 100 -14.23 -2.48 -6.15
CA ALA A 100 -13.95 -2.08 -4.79
C ALA A 100 -14.83 -2.81 -3.76
N ASP A 101 -14.23 -3.13 -2.62
CA ASP A 101 -14.94 -3.47 -1.38
C ASP A 101 -14.78 -2.32 -0.38
N ASP A 102 -15.80 -2.13 0.47
CA ASP A 102 -15.85 -1.09 1.47
C ASP A 102 -14.71 -1.22 2.50
N ALA A 103 -13.92 -0.17 2.66
CA ALA A 103 -12.81 -0.09 3.62
C ALA A 103 -13.24 -0.40 5.05
N ALA A 104 -14.44 0.03 5.47
CA ALA A 104 -14.94 -0.25 6.81
C ALA A 104 -15.15 -1.76 7.03
N MET A 105 -15.74 -2.44 6.05
CA MET A 105 -15.95 -3.89 6.09
C MET A 105 -14.62 -4.64 6.10
N VAL A 106 -13.68 -4.29 5.20
CA VAL A 106 -12.38 -4.96 5.10
C VAL A 106 -11.57 -4.75 6.37
N ALA A 107 -11.51 -3.52 6.88
CA ALA A 107 -10.81 -3.18 8.13
C ALA A 107 -11.37 -3.95 9.33
N GLU A 108 -12.70 -4.01 9.47
CA GLU A 108 -13.33 -4.73 10.57
C GLU A 108 -13.09 -6.24 10.49
N ASN A 109 -13.19 -6.83 9.31
CA ASN A 109 -12.91 -8.25 9.11
C ASN A 109 -11.45 -8.59 9.41
N THR A 110 -10.51 -7.85 8.82
CA THR A 110 -9.08 -8.06 9.03
C THR A 110 -8.71 -7.90 10.51
N LYS A 111 -9.17 -6.82 11.15
CA LYS A 111 -8.97 -6.60 12.59
C LYS A 111 -9.54 -7.72 13.44
N GLY A 112 -10.78 -8.18 13.14
CA GLY A 112 -11.44 -9.25 13.87
C GLY A 112 -10.72 -10.59 13.73
N LEU A 113 -10.19 -10.89 12.55
CA LEU A 113 -9.36 -12.08 12.30
C LEU A 113 -8.03 -12.02 13.06
N LEU A 114 -7.34 -10.88 13.03
CA LEU A 114 -6.04 -10.68 13.70
C LEU A 114 -6.15 -10.76 15.23
N ASN A 115 -7.21 -10.24 15.82
CA ASN A 115 -7.41 -10.27 17.27
C ASN A 115 -8.19 -11.49 17.76
N GLY A 116 -8.66 -12.37 16.86
CA GLY A 116 -9.37 -13.60 17.17
C GLY A 116 -10.83 -13.41 17.58
N THR A 117 -11.43 -12.24 17.33
CA THR A 117 -12.87 -12.00 17.56
C THR A 117 -13.74 -12.47 16.40
N LYS A 118 -13.16 -12.58 15.19
CA LYS A 118 -13.77 -13.20 14.02
C LYS A 118 -12.99 -14.45 13.61
N HIS A 119 -13.66 -15.33 12.89
CA HIS A 119 -13.11 -16.56 12.32
C HIS A 119 -13.64 -16.73 10.91
N TYR A 120 -12.88 -17.39 10.04
CA TYR A 120 -13.33 -17.70 8.68
C TYR A 120 -14.52 -18.67 8.66
N PRO A 121 -15.42 -18.56 7.68
CA PRO A 121 -15.50 -17.47 6.70
C PRO A 121 -16.02 -16.17 7.34
N VAL A 122 -15.56 -15.00 6.85
CA VAL A 122 -16.02 -13.69 7.32
C VAL A 122 -16.88 -12.95 6.28
N ARG A 123 -16.84 -13.38 5.03
CA ARG A 123 -17.68 -12.82 3.98
C ARG A 123 -19.08 -13.43 4.00
N THR A 124 -20.09 -12.60 3.70
CA THR A 124 -21.49 -13.01 3.69
C THR A 124 -22.03 -13.26 2.27
N ASP A 125 -21.23 -12.91 1.24
CA ASP A 125 -21.58 -13.05 -0.17
C ASP A 125 -21.17 -14.40 -0.78
N GLY A 126 -20.53 -15.28 0.00
CA GLY A 126 -20.06 -16.60 -0.42
C GLY A 126 -18.85 -16.58 -1.34
N LYS A 127 -18.22 -15.42 -1.54
CA LYS A 127 -17.03 -15.27 -2.38
C LYS A 127 -15.75 -15.48 -1.58
N LYS A 128 -14.69 -15.88 -2.28
CA LYS A 128 -13.32 -15.81 -1.79
C LYS A 128 -12.64 -14.61 -2.46
N VAL A 129 -12.13 -13.70 -1.66
CA VAL A 129 -11.53 -12.46 -2.17
C VAL A 129 -10.10 -12.29 -1.65
N VAL A 130 -9.20 -11.92 -2.53
CA VAL A 130 -7.87 -11.44 -2.22
C VAL A 130 -7.73 -9.97 -2.61
N TYR A 131 -7.20 -9.19 -1.69
CA TYR A 131 -6.76 -7.82 -1.91
C TYR A 131 -5.24 -7.85 -2.03
N LEU A 132 -4.72 -7.69 -3.25
CA LEU A 132 -3.30 -7.46 -3.45
C LEU A 132 -2.97 -6.04 -2.98
N THR A 133 -2.06 -5.90 -2.04
CA THR A 133 -1.70 -4.58 -1.51
C THR A 133 -0.20 -4.36 -1.59
N PHE A 134 0.18 -3.13 -1.97
CA PHE A 134 1.56 -2.71 -2.13
C PHE A 134 1.82 -1.47 -1.27
N ASP A 135 2.85 -1.52 -0.42
CA ASP A 135 3.23 -0.44 0.47
C ASP A 135 4.53 0.26 0.00
N ASP A 136 4.76 1.48 0.49
CA ASP A 136 5.97 2.27 0.36
C ASP A 136 6.24 2.90 -1.02
N GLY A 137 5.35 2.72 -1.99
CA GLY A 137 5.46 3.35 -3.31
C GLY A 137 4.94 4.80 -3.36
N PRO A 138 4.88 5.36 -4.57
CA PRO A 138 5.35 4.77 -5.82
C PRO A 138 6.88 4.82 -5.96
N SER A 139 7.47 3.80 -6.58
CA SER A 139 8.84 3.84 -7.08
C SER A 139 8.86 4.05 -8.59
N THR A 140 9.92 4.65 -9.12
CA THR A 140 10.06 4.86 -10.57
C THR A 140 10.56 3.61 -11.32
N THR A 141 10.83 2.53 -10.59
CA THR A 141 11.28 1.25 -11.14
C THR A 141 10.22 0.16 -11.01
N ASN A 142 9.88 -0.23 -9.80
CA ASN A 142 9.05 -1.40 -9.56
C ASN A 142 7.55 -1.16 -9.75
N THR A 143 7.04 0.04 -9.37
CA THR A 143 5.61 0.33 -9.52
C THR A 143 5.13 0.22 -10.96
N PRO A 144 5.80 0.79 -11.99
CA PRO A 144 5.41 0.60 -13.38
C PRO A 144 5.37 -0.85 -13.83
N GLU A 145 6.38 -1.64 -13.46
CA GLU A 145 6.44 -3.06 -13.82
C GLU A 145 5.33 -3.88 -13.13
N ILE A 146 4.99 -3.55 -11.88
CA ILE A 146 3.86 -4.14 -11.16
C ILE A 146 2.54 -3.82 -11.88
N LEU A 147 2.33 -2.56 -12.27
CA LEU A 147 1.14 -2.15 -13.03
C LEU A 147 1.00 -2.93 -14.34
N ASP A 148 2.10 -3.14 -15.06
CA ASP A 148 2.12 -3.90 -16.31
C ASP A 148 1.82 -5.40 -16.07
N VAL A 149 2.26 -5.98 -14.95
CA VAL A 149 1.87 -7.34 -14.56
C VAL A 149 0.37 -7.40 -14.27
N LEU A 150 -0.15 -6.49 -13.44
CA LEU A 150 -1.57 -6.45 -13.06
C LEU A 150 -2.50 -6.31 -14.28
N ASP A 151 -2.10 -5.48 -15.25
CA ASP A 151 -2.86 -5.33 -16.51
C ASP A 151 -2.87 -6.60 -17.35
N ARG A 152 -1.72 -7.30 -17.47
CA ARG A 152 -1.66 -8.58 -18.21
C ARG A 152 -2.61 -9.64 -17.66
N TYR A 153 -2.83 -9.64 -16.35
CA TYR A 153 -3.74 -10.58 -15.68
C TYR A 153 -5.16 -10.02 -15.51
N ASN A 154 -5.40 -8.77 -15.93
CA ASN A 154 -6.66 -8.05 -15.72
C ASN A 154 -7.11 -8.04 -14.25
N VAL A 155 -6.19 -7.80 -13.33
CA VAL A 155 -6.47 -7.69 -11.89
C VAL A 155 -6.16 -6.29 -11.39
N LYS A 156 -6.88 -5.87 -10.35
CA LYS A 156 -6.68 -4.57 -9.70
C LYS A 156 -6.14 -4.78 -8.28
N ALA A 157 -5.41 -3.79 -7.79
CA ALA A 157 -4.74 -3.81 -6.49
C ALA A 157 -4.94 -2.50 -5.72
N THR A 158 -4.55 -2.46 -4.45
CA THR A 158 -4.56 -1.25 -3.62
C THR A 158 -3.12 -0.86 -3.28
N PHE A 159 -2.75 0.39 -3.57
CA PHE A 159 -1.41 0.94 -3.34
C PHE A 159 -1.45 1.90 -2.15
N PHE A 160 -0.73 1.56 -1.09
CA PHE A 160 -0.55 2.39 0.09
C PHE A 160 0.67 3.30 -0.10
N THR A 161 0.44 4.52 -0.54
CA THR A 161 1.49 5.42 -1.02
C THR A 161 2.08 6.29 0.08
N LEU A 162 3.37 6.62 -0.08
CA LEU A 162 4.10 7.56 0.78
C LEU A 162 4.17 8.95 0.15
N GLY A 163 3.73 9.97 0.87
CA GLY A 163 3.79 11.33 0.37
C GLY A 163 5.21 11.80 0.02
N LYS A 164 6.21 11.44 0.82
CA LYS A 164 7.62 11.76 0.54
C LYS A 164 8.18 11.14 -0.75
N SER A 165 7.59 10.05 -1.23
CA SER A 165 8.00 9.42 -2.50
C SER A 165 7.43 10.17 -3.70
N ILE A 166 6.36 10.95 -3.50
CA ILE A 166 5.63 11.68 -4.51
C ILE A 166 6.09 13.15 -4.57
N GLU A 167 6.24 13.79 -3.38
CA GLU A 167 6.57 15.22 -3.26
C GLU A 167 7.89 15.54 -3.97
N GLY A 168 7.85 16.52 -4.90
CA GLY A 168 9.03 16.94 -5.65
C GLY A 168 9.57 15.96 -6.69
N ASN A 169 8.85 14.86 -6.97
CA ASN A 169 9.24 13.86 -7.97
C ASN A 169 8.15 13.74 -9.06
N GLU A 170 8.37 14.41 -10.18
CA GLU A 170 7.40 14.45 -11.29
C GLU A 170 7.16 13.06 -11.91
N GLU A 171 8.16 12.20 -11.96
CA GLU A 171 8.01 10.84 -12.46
C GLU A 171 7.11 10.02 -11.53
N ALA A 172 7.30 10.12 -10.21
CA ALA A 172 6.44 9.47 -9.22
C ALA A 172 5.00 10.01 -9.27
N LYS A 173 4.81 11.33 -9.48
CA LYS A 173 3.48 11.93 -9.70
C LYS A 173 2.79 11.34 -10.94
N ASN A 174 3.52 11.17 -12.04
CA ASN A 174 3.00 10.55 -13.25
C ASN A 174 2.63 9.08 -13.04
N ILE A 175 3.44 8.33 -12.29
CA ILE A 175 3.14 6.94 -11.94
C ILE A 175 1.90 6.84 -11.06
N LEU A 176 1.71 7.76 -10.10
CA LEU A 176 0.52 7.82 -9.28
C LEU A 176 -0.74 8.08 -10.12
N LYS A 177 -0.68 9.02 -11.08
CA LYS A 177 -1.78 9.28 -12.05
C LYS A 177 -2.07 8.02 -12.87
N GLU A 178 -1.04 7.34 -13.35
CA GLU A 178 -1.18 6.13 -14.14
C GLU A 178 -1.78 4.97 -13.30
N THR A 179 -1.40 4.84 -12.03
CA THR A 179 -1.99 3.90 -11.08
C THR A 179 -3.50 4.12 -10.95
N ALA A 180 -3.92 5.37 -10.76
CA ALA A 180 -5.33 5.77 -10.71
C ALA A 180 -6.06 5.46 -12.02
N ARG A 181 -5.50 5.91 -13.15
CA ARG A 181 -6.08 5.74 -14.49
C ARG A 181 -6.26 4.28 -14.90
N ARG A 182 -5.38 3.39 -14.44
CA ARG A 182 -5.51 1.94 -14.64
C ARG A 182 -6.53 1.28 -13.71
N GLY A 183 -7.24 2.04 -12.86
CA GLY A 183 -8.34 1.56 -12.00
C GLY A 183 -7.88 0.85 -10.74
N HIS A 184 -6.68 1.12 -10.25
CA HIS A 184 -6.20 0.65 -8.95
C HIS A 184 -6.67 1.59 -7.83
N ALA A 185 -6.88 1.07 -6.62
CA ALA A 185 -7.15 1.90 -5.45
C ALA A 185 -5.87 2.52 -4.91
N ILE A 186 -5.98 3.76 -4.46
CA ILE A 186 -4.89 4.50 -3.82
C ILE A 186 -5.26 4.76 -2.38
N ALA A 187 -4.38 4.36 -1.48
CA ALA A 187 -4.54 4.44 -0.04
C ALA A 187 -3.34 5.18 0.59
N ASN A 188 -3.49 5.56 1.85
CA ASN A 188 -2.52 6.39 2.54
C ASN A 188 -1.61 5.55 3.47
N HIS A 189 -0.29 5.65 3.27
CA HIS A 189 0.73 5.02 4.13
C HIS A 189 1.55 6.05 4.93
N THR A 190 0.95 7.19 5.25
CA THR A 190 1.56 8.39 5.82
C THR A 190 2.47 9.14 4.83
N TYR A 191 2.92 10.33 5.23
CA TYR A 191 3.87 11.10 4.42
C TYR A 191 5.31 10.61 4.63
N SER A 192 5.74 10.50 5.89
CA SER A 192 7.15 10.38 6.24
C SER A 192 7.64 8.95 6.37
N HIS A 193 6.79 8.01 6.78
CA HIS A 193 7.19 6.67 7.24
C HIS A 193 8.30 6.72 8.30
N ASP A 194 8.34 7.76 9.12
CA ASP A 194 9.36 7.94 10.16
C ASP A 194 8.87 7.40 11.50
N TYR A 195 9.39 6.24 11.89
CA TYR A 195 9.02 5.58 13.14
C TYR A 195 9.34 6.44 14.38
N SER A 196 10.39 7.25 14.34
CA SER A 196 10.78 8.08 15.48
C SER A 196 9.84 9.26 15.66
N TYR A 197 9.27 9.77 14.56
CA TYR A 197 8.27 10.83 14.54
C TYR A 197 6.86 10.32 14.86
N LEU A 198 6.46 9.24 14.18
CA LEU A 198 5.12 8.68 14.31
C LEU A 198 4.91 7.93 15.64
N TYR A 199 5.95 7.24 16.11
CA TYR A 199 5.87 6.31 17.25
C TYR A 199 6.99 6.52 18.28
N PRO A 200 7.14 7.74 18.86
CA PRO A 200 8.15 7.98 19.87
C PRO A 200 7.96 7.00 21.05
N ASN A 201 9.06 6.39 21.49
CA ASN A 201 9.05 5.36 22.54
C ASN A 201 8.08 4.19 22.24
N ARG A 202 7.91 3.84 20.97
CA ARG A 202 6.99 2.79 20.48
C ARG A 202 5.50 3.08 20.72
N THR A 203 5.12 4.33 21.04
CA THR A 203 3.75 4.75 21.28
C THR A 203 3.25 5.63 20.13
N MET A 204 2.07 5.34 19.59
CA MET A 204 1.43 6.14 18.55
C MET A 204 1.21 7.57 19.05
N ASN A 205 1.86 8.53 18.41
CA ASN A 205 1.61 9.95 18.65
C ASN A 205 0.49 10.39 17.71
N VAL A 206 -0.69 10.59 18.26
CA VAL A 206 -1.91 10.87 17.48
C VAL A 206 -1.76 12.11 16.62
N ASP A 207 -1.26 13.21 17.19
CA ASP A 207 -1.14 14.49 16.47
C ASP A 207 -0.15 14.38 15.30
N ASN A 208 1.01 13.76 15.52
CA ASN A 208 2.01 13.55 14.49
C ASN A 208 1.47 12.64 13.37
N ILE A 209 0.76 11.57 13.73
CA ILE A 209 0.24 10.60 12.76
C ILE A 209 -0.86 11.23 11.92
N ILE A 210 -1.82 11.93 12.53
CA ILE A 210 -2.91 12.59 11.79
C ILE A 210 -2.33 13.68 10.87
N SER A 211 -1.40 14.51 11.36
CA SER A 211 -0.72 15.51 10.53
C SER A 211 0.01 14.89 9.35
N ASP A 212 0.65 13.74 9.53
CA ASP A 212 1.40 13.03 8.50
C ASP A 212 0.46 12.38 7.44
N ILE A 213 -0.70 11.87 7.88
CA ILE A 213 -1.76 11.36 7.00
C ILE A 213 -2.35 12.52 6.18
N GLU A 214 -2.68 13.64 6.81
CA GLU A 214 -3.27 14.79 6.12
C GLU A 214 -2.30 15.43 5.12
N LYS A 215 -1.01 15.50 5.46
CA LYS A 215 0.01 15.95 4.52
C LYS A 215 0.07 15.05 3.29
N ASN A 216 0.03 13.73 3.46
CA ASN A 216 0.01 12.81 2.33
C ASN A 216 -1.28 12.95 1.50
N ASN A 217 -2.44 13.10 2.15
CA ASN A 217 -3.71 13.34 1.45
C ASN A 217 -3.65 14.62 0.59
N SER A 218 -3.04 15.69 1.11
CA SER A 218 -2.88 16.95 0.36
C SER A 218 -2.01 16.76 -0.89
N ILE A 219 -0.91 15.99 -0.78
CA ILE A 219 -0.03 15.68 -1.91
C ILE A 219 -0.76 14.81 -2.95
N MET A 220 -1.52 13.81 -2.51
CA MET A 220 -2.30 12.98 -3.43
C MET A 220 -3.37 13.80 -4.17
N LYS A 221 -4.05 14.73 -3.48
CA LYS A 221 -5.01 15.68 -4.11
C LYS A 221 -4.34 16.60 -5.12
N GLU A 222 -3.16 17.16 -4.81
CA GLU A 222 -2.40 17.97 -5.77
C GLU A 222 -2.15 17.22 -7.08
N VAL A 223 -1.93 15.91 -7.01
CA VAL A 223 -1.59 15.08 -8.17
C VAL A 223 -2.82 14.54 -8.89
N LEU A 224 -3.83 14.09 -8.14
CA LEU A 224 -5.00 13.37 -8.68
C LEU A 224 -6.23 14.24 -8.87
N GLY A 225 -6.22 15.48 -8.38
CA GLY A 225 -7.35 16.40 -8.44
C GLY A 225 -8.03 16.61 -7.08
N GLU A 226 -8.73 17.72 -6.95
CA GLU A 226 -9.36 18.15 -5.69
C GLU A 226 -10.49 17.18 -5.22
N ASP A 227 -11.10 16.47 -6.14
CA ASP A 227 -12.16 15.50 -5.84
C ASP A 227 -11.61 14.16 -5.31
N PHE A 228 -10.30 13.92 -5.44
CA PHE A 228 -9.69 12.72 -4.89
C PHE A 228 -9.79 12.69 -3.37
N SER A 229 -10.21 11.55 -2.84
CA SER A 229 -10.17 11.28 -1.42
C SER A 229 -9.90 9.80 -1.15
N THR A 230 -9.23 9.49 -0.05
CA THR A 230 -9.11 8.13 0.46
C THR A 230 -9.34 8.11 1.96
N ARG A 231 -10.13 7.15 2.41
CA ARG A 231 -10.36 6.85 3.83
C ARG A 231 -9.58 5.64 4.31
N VAL A 232 -8.87 4.99 3.37
CA VAL A 232 -8.08 3.78 3.63
C VAL A 232 -6.68 4.17 4.04
N ILE A 233 -6.26 3.75 5.23
CA ILE A 233 -4.91 3.97 5.73
C ILE A 233 -4.28 2.66 6.18
N ARG A 234 -2.95 2.61 6.16
CA ARG A 234 -2.14 1.58 6.81
C ARG A 234 -1.01 2.24 7.57
N PHE A 235 -0.86 1.88 8.84
CA PHE A 235 0.23 2.40 9.65
C PHE A 235 1.56 1.74 9.30
N PRO A 236 2.64 2.51 9.11
CA PRO A 236 3.99 1.98 8.98
C PRO A 236 4.33 0.97 10.08
N GLY A 237 4.70 -0.26 9.67
CA GLY A 237 4.97 -1.36 10.58
C GLY A 237 3.73 -2.05 11.17
N GLY A 238 2.51 -1.67 10.76
CA GLY A 238 1.24 -2.23 11.18
C GLY A 238 0.73 -1.74 12.54
N TYR A 239 -0.58 -1.65 12.70
CA TYR A 239 -1.25 -1.10 13.88
C TYR A 239 -0.89 -1.84 15.17
N TRP A 240 -0.76 -3.16 15.11
CA TRP A 240 -0.53 -4.01 16.28
C TRP A 240 0.89 -3.95 16.83
N SER A 241 1.83 -3.35 16.09
CA SER A 241 3.23 -3.21 16.50
C SER A 241 3.47 -2.12 17.55
N TRP A 242 2.49 -1.24 17.78
CA TRP A 242 2.65 -0.02 18.56
C TRP A 242 1.74 0.02 19.78
N GLU A 243 2.15 0.76 20.81
CA GLU A 243 1.32 1.13 21.95
C GLU A 243 0.45 2.37 21.62
N GLY A 244 -0.44 2.79 22.52
CA GLY A 244 -1.28 4.00 22.34
C GLY A 244 -2.46 3.83 21.40
N ARG A 245 -2.79 2.60 20.99
CA ARG A 245 -3.82 2.26 20.02
C ARG A 245 -5.24 2.77 20.34
N THR A 246 -5.58 2.93 21.62
CA THR A 246 -6.94 3.39 22.00
C THR A 246 -7.19 4.82 21.55
N ALA A 247 -6.27 5.74 21.87
CA ALA A 247 -6.39 7.14 21.44
C ALA A 247 -6.32 7.26 19.90
N MET A 248 -5.46 6.47 19.26
CA MET A 248 -5.37 6.46 17.79
C MET A 248 -6.66 5.96 17.14
N LYS A 249 -7.31 4.93 17.71
CA LYS A 249 -8.60 4.44 17.22
C LYS A 249 -9.66 5.54 17.27
N GLU A 250 -9.76 6.26 18.37
CA GLU A 250 -10.71 7.38 18.54
C GLU A 250 -10.44 8.49 17.50
N ALA A 251 -9.17 8.84 17.29
CA ALA A 251 -8.80 9.85 16.30
C ALA A 251 -9.16 9.42 14.87
N MET A 252 -8.94 8.15 14.51
CA MET A 252 -9.34 7.62 13.21
C MET A 252 -10.86 7.66 13.01
N GLU A 253 -11.63 7.25 14.00
CA GLU A 253 -13.09 7.30 13.96
C GLU A 253 -13.60 8.74 13.77
N GLN A 254 -12.98 9.73 14.45
CA GLN A 254 -13.32 11.15 14.30
C GLN A 254 -13.01 11.70 12.90
N ASN A 255 -11.96 11.19 12.24
CA ASN A 255 -11.55 11.62 10.91
C ASN A 255 -12.10 10.73 9.78
N GLY A 256 -12.89 9.71 10.09
CA GLY A 256 -13.49 8.82 9.11
C GLY A 256 -12.47 7.89 8.41
N TYR A 257 -11.31 7.62 9.03
CA TYR A 257 -10.28 6.74 8.48
C TYR A 257 -10.45 5.29 8.94
N TYR A 258 -10.11 4.35 8.05
CA TYR A 258 -10.12 2.92 8.30
C TYR A 258 -8.71 2.34 8.12
N ASN A 259 -8.14 1.79 9.20
CA ASN A 259 -6.87 1.08 9.10
C ASN A 259 -7.09 -0.33 8.57
N VAL A 260 -6.42 -0.65 7.48
CA VAL A 260 -6.41 -1.99 6.90
C VAL A 260 -5.01 -2.59 7.01
N ASP A 261 -4.79 -3.40 8.04
CA ASP A 261 -3.61 -4.24 8.16
C ASP A 261 -3.72 -5.45 7.20
N TRP A 262 -2.83 -6.41 7.32
CA TRP A 262 -2.76 -7.61 6.48
C TRP A 262 -2.89 -8.89 7.31
N ASN A 263 -3.35 -9.97 6.69
CA ASN A 263 -3.40 -11.30 7.29
C ASN A 263 -2.57 -12.35 6.53
N ALA A 264 -1.99 -11.97 5.38
CA ALA A 264 -0.99 -12.74 4.64
C ALA A 264 0.09 -11.81 4.07
N LEU A 265 1.28 -12.33 3.79
CA LEU A 265 2.39 -11.55 3.24
C LEU A 265 3.36 -12.43 2.46
N ASN A 266 4.06 -11.84 1.48
CA ASN A 266 5.12 -12.52 0.71
C ASN A 266 6.48 -12.49 1.41
N LYS A 267 6.62 -11.74 2.51
CA LYS A 267 7.86 -11.55 3.29
C LYS A 267 9.01 -10.89 2.51
N ASP A 268 8.71 -10.04 1.55
CA ASP A 268 9.72 -9.30 0.77
C ASP A 268 10.46 -8.22 1.58
N ALA A 269 9.91 -7.81 2.72
CA ALA A 269 10.55 -6.89 3.66
C ALA A 269 11.10 -7.58 4.92
N GLU A 270 11.07 -8.92 4.99
CA GLU A 270 11.44 -9.66 6.19
C GLU A 270 12.70 -10.54 6.00
N GLY A 271 13.62 -10.40 6.95
CA GLY A 271 14.80 -11.27 7.06
C GLY A 271 15.81 -11.08 5.93
N LYS A 272 16.29 -12.17 5.34
CA LYS A 272 17.21 -12.13 4.19
C LYS A 272 16.44 -11.77 2.92
N GLN A 273 17.14 -11.11 1.99
CA GLN A 273 16.61 -10.92 0.65
C GLN A 273 16.23 -12.29 0.05
N LYS A 274 15.04 -12.36 -0.52
CA LYS A 274 14.46 -13.56 -1.12
C LYS A 274 14.35 -13.38 -2.63
N ASN A 275 14.50 -14.46 -3.36
CA ASN A 275 14.18 -14.50 -4.78
C ASN A 275 12.67 -14.70 -5.00
N ALA A 276 12.22 -14.61 -6.24
CA ALA A 276 10.81 -14.71 -6.61
C ALA A 276 10.14 -16.02 -6.14
N ASP A 277 10.83 -17.15 -6.24
CA ASP A 277 10.29 -18.45 -5.81
C ASP A 277 10.12 -18.52 -4.30
N GLU A 278 11.06 -17.97 -3.53
CA GLU A 278 10.98 -17.89 -2.07
C GLU A 278 9.85 -16.93 -1.61
N LEU A 279 9.59 -15.86 -2.36
CA LEU A 279 8.46 -14.94 -2.10
C LEU A 279 7.13 -15.63 -2.39
N LEU A 280 7.00 -16.35 -3.50
CA LEU A 280 5.82 -17.17 -3.80
C LEU A 280 5.60 -18.23 -2.71
N GLN A 281 6.65 -18.95 -2.31
CA GLN A 281 6.55 -19.93 -1.26
C GLN A 281 6.11 -19.32 0.08
N SER A 282 6.65 -18.15 0.43
CA SER A 282 6.23 -17.41 1.64
C SER A 282 4.77 -16.98 1.57
N THR A 283 4.29 -16.56 0.38
CA THR A 283 2.87 -16.25 0.15
C THR A 283 2.00 -17.48 0.42
N LYS A 284 2.34 -18.63 -0.18
CA LYS A 284 1.61 -19.89 0.01
C LYS A 284 1.55 -20.28 1.49
N GLU A 285 2.68 -20.26 2.19
CA GLU A 285 2.77 -20.59 3.62
C GLU A 285 1.89 -19.71 4.50
N THR A 286 1.91 -18.38 4.27
CA THR A 286 1.12 -17.46 5.07
C THR A 286 -0.38 -17.57 4.79
N VAL A 287 -0.77 -17.79 3.54
CA VAL A 287 -2.16 -18.03 3.14
C VAL A 287 -2.68 -19.37 3.67
N GLU A 288 -1.92 -20.45 3.53
CA GLU A 288 -2.31 -21.78 4.01
C GLU A 288 -2.43 -21.84 5.55
N ALA A 289 -1.63 -21.03 6.26
CA ALA A 289 -1.74 -20.91 7.71
C ALA A 289 -3.07 -20.29 8.19
N LEU A 290 -3.80 -19.58 7.34
CA LEU A 290 -5.13 -19.03 7.64
C LEU A 290 -6.21 -20.14 7.70
N GLY A 291 -5.97 -21.28 7.05
CA GLY A 291 -6.88 -22.43 7.00
C GLY A 291 -7.71 -22.49 5.72
N PRO A 292 -8.41 -23.62 5.50
CA PRO A 292 -9.12 -23.91 4.26
C PRO A 292 -10.35 -23.03 4.03
N ASP A 293 -10.91 -22.47 5.10
CA ASP A 293 -12.12 -21.65 5.07
C ASP A 293 -11.82 -20.16 4.84
N ALA A 294 -10.53 -19.79 4.63
CA ALA A 294 -10.12 -18.41 4.40
C ALA A 294 -10.79 -17.85 3.12
N ASP A 295 -11.60 -16.81 3.30
CA ASP A 295 -12.41 -16.19 2.26
C ASP A 295 -12.13 -14.69 2.06
N SER A 296 -11.29 -14.09 2.91
CA SER A 296 -10.89 -12.68 2.85
C SER A 296 -9.42 -12.54 3.21
N ILE A 297 -8.59 -12.25 2.20
CA ILE A 297 -7.14 -12.18 2.33
C ILE A 297 -6.63 -10.81 1.91
N VAL A 298 -5.99 -10.11 2.83
CA VAL A 298 -5.22 -8.89 2.55
C VAL A 298 -3.75 -9.30 2.49
N LEU A 299 -3.19 -9.33 1.27
CA LEU A 299 -1.81 -9.73 1.02
C LEU A 299 -0.89 -8.52 1.00
N LEU A 300 0.06 -8.44 1.95
CA LEU A 300 1.08 -7.40 2.00
C LEU A 300 2.25 -7.75 1.08
N MET A 301 2.60 -6.80 0.23
CA MET A 301 3.79 -6.72 -0.60
C MET A 301 4.28 -5.28 -0.64
N HIS A 302 5.41 -5.01 -1.29
CA HIS A 302 5.95 -3.65 -1.44
C HIS A 302 6.31 -3.38 -2.90
N ASP A 303 6.07 -2.14 -3.35
CA ASP A 303 6.42 -1.67 -4.70
C ASP A 303 7.54 -0.62 -4.71
N THR A 304 8.15 -0.38 -3.56
CA THR A 304 9.30 0.54 -3.40
C THR A 304 10.57 0.00 -4.05
N TYR A 305 11.62 0.82 -4.08
CA TYR A 305 12.94 0.43 -4.64
C TYR A 305 13.53 -0.80 -3.95
N GLY A 306 14.24 -1.63 -4.73
CA GLY A 306 14.86 -2.87 -4.24
C GLY A 306 13.88 -4.03 -4.03
N LYS A 307 12.70 -3.98 -4.69
CA LYS A 307 11.66 -5.02 -4.66
C LYS A 307 11.45 -5.69 -6.02
N GLU A 308 12.49 -5.76 -6.84
CA GLU A 308 12.45 -6.38 -8.17
C GLU A 308 12.03 -7.85 -8.12
N GLU A 309 12.34 -8.56 -7.03
CA GLU A 309 11.92 -9.95 -6.86
C GLU A 309 10.41 -10.07 -6.58
N THR A 310 9.78 -9.04 -5.97
CA THR A 310 8.31 -8.97 -5.84
C THR A 310 7.65 -8.84 -7.20
N VAL A 311 8.18 -7.99 -8.09
CA VAL A 311 7.70 -7.88 -9.48
C VAL A 311 7.76 -9.22 -10.19
N LYS A 312 8.88 -9.95 -10.08
CA LYS A 312 9.06 -11.27 -10.71
C LYS A 312 8.15 -12.36 -10.13
N ALA A 313 7.87 -12.29 -8.82
CA ALA A 313 7.00 -13.25 -8.14
C ALA A 313 5.50 -13.02 -8.43
N LEU A 314 5.12 -11.77 -8.74
CA LEU A 314 3.71 -11.36 -8.84
C LEU A 314 2.88 -12.19 -9.84
N PRO A 315 3.35 -12.55 -11.03
CA PRO A 315 2.62 -13.44 -11.94
C PRO A 315 2.19 -14.75 -11.28
N GLN A 316 3.11 -15.45 -10.66
CA GLN A 316 2.84 -16.74 -10.01
C GLN A 316 1.98 -16.59 -8.74
N ILE A 317 2.08 -15.46 -8.05
CA ILE A 317 1.19 -15.14 -6.90
C ILE A 317 -0.24 -14.96 -7.39
N ILE A 318 -0.45 -14.25 -8.51
CA ILE A 318 -1.79 -14.07 -9.09
C ILE A 318 -2.35 -15.43 -9.53
N GLU A 319 -1.59 -16.23 -10.27
CA GLU A 319 -1.98 -17.58 -10.72
C GLU A 319 -2.37 -18.48 -9.54
N TYR A 320 -1.61 -18.46 -8.46
CA TYR A 320 -1.91 -19.22 -7.24
C TYR A 320 -3.29 -18.87 -6.65
N PHE A 321 -3.67 -17.58 -6.60
CA PHE A 321 -4.99 -17.18 -6.11
C PHE A 321 -6.10 -17.51 -7.10
N GLN A 322 -5.84 -17.38 -8.40
CA GLN A 322 -6.79 -17.79 -9.45
C GLN A 322 -7.11 -19.28 -9.37
N GLU A 323 -6.08 -20.13 -9.23
CA GLU A 323 -6.23 -21.58 -9.06
C GLU A 323 -7.04 -21.97 -7.82
N LYS A 324 -6.97 -21.16 -6.75
CA LYS A 324 -7.75 -21.35 -5.51
C LYS A 324 -9.15 -20.72 -5.58
N GLY A 325 -9.54 -20.11 -6.70
CA GLY A 325 -10.85 -19.53 -6.93
C GLY A 325 -11.10 -18.21 -6.21
N PHE A 326 -10.02 -17.43 -5.94
CA PHE A 326 -10.18 -16.09 -5.38
C PHE A 326 -10.51 -15.06 -6.46
N GLU A 327 -11.43 -14.15 -6.14
CA GLU A 327 -11.64 -12.91 -6.88
C GLU A 327 -10.65 -11.84 -6.38
N PHE A 328 -10.18 -10.98 -7.30
CA PHE A 328 -9.30 -9.87 -6.96
C PHE A 328 -10.11 -8.59 -6.84
N ARG A 329 -10.00 -7.91 -5.70
CA ARG A 329 -10.72 -6.67 -5.46
C ARG A 329 -9.80 -5.62 -4.84
N THR A 330 -10.22 -4.35 -4.95
CA THR A 330 -9.57 -3.20 -4.33
C THR A 330 -10.27 -2.82 -3.03
N ILE A 331 -9.66 -1.94 -2.25
CA ILE A 331 -10.19 -1.44 -0.98
C ILE A 331 -10.36 0.08 -1.10
N LYS A 332 -11.58 0.59 -0.96
CA LYS A 332 -11.88 2.03 -1.01
C LYS A 332 -12.81 2.50 0.10
#